data_c9a7b80efa5a2585591bdafb3bdd5a09
#
_entry.id   c9a7b80efa5a2585591bdafb3bdd5a09
#
_cell.length_a   1.000
_cell.length_b   1.000
_cell.length_c   1.000
_cell.angle_alpha   90.00
_cell.angle_beta   90.00
_cell.angle_gamma   90.00
#
_symmetry.space_group_name_H-M   'P 1'
#
loop_
_entity.id
_entity.type
_entity.pdbx_description
1 polymer ?
#
loop_
_entity_poly.entity_id
_entity_poly.type
_entity_poly.pdbx_seq_one_letter_code
_entity_poly.pdbx_strand_id
1 'polypeptide(L)'
;MRLLDDATGFQILFYRSISLTLIVLVVICIRRKTNPLTFFKSIDQHDLLMGGWLAAAFTTYIFAMLLSSVASTLLIITVAPFLAAVIAWRWIGEIPRLVTWPTMTVATFGVGLMVYDGANLGYSLGNICAFISAFCFAVMLVVARRSRKIDVLGGTFMAGVFSILLGGFTALIFDGDLAISHSDILIILFMGAFTIGIGIALVTTGTGYIPAGEVSLLVLIESVLGPIWPWVFLGEPITNYELVGGTITLLAVMAFTVYDNNSKGRPMSKGL
;
A
#
# COMPACT_ATOMS: atom_id res chain seq x y z
N MET A 1 -10.40 -2.47 11.87
CA MET A 1 -10.57 -1.27 12.72
C MET A 1 -11.96 -1.18 13.35
N ARG A 2 -13.06 -1.48 12.66
CA ARG A 2 -14.42 -1.51 13.27
C ARG A 2 -14.65 -2.63 14.32
N LEU A 3 -13.71 -3.54 14.50
CA LEU A 3 -13.76 -4.65 15.46
C LEU A 3 -12.86 -4.42 16.67
N LEU A 4 -12.21 -3.26 16.77
CA LEU A 4 -11.28 -2.91 17.85
C LEU A 4 -12.03 -1.95 18.79
N ASP A 5 -12.16 -2.35 20.06
CA ASP A 5 -12.95 -1.60 21.03
C ASP A 5 -12.16 -0.51 21.74
N ASP A 6 -10.85 -0.71 22.03
CA ASP A 6 -10.06 0.20 22.88
C ASP A 6 -8.67 0.57 22.32
N ALA A 7 -8.24 0.00 21.19
CA ALA A 7 -6.89 0.23 20.68
C ALA A 7 -6.72 1.59 19.99
N THR A 8 -5.74 2.38 20.42
CA THR A 8 -5.36 3.64 19.77
C THR A 8 -4.63 3.42 18.44
N GLY A 9 -4.57 4.46 17.60
CA GLY A 9 -3.87 4.36 16.31
C GLY A 9 -2.39 4.02 16.44
N PHE A 10 -1.73 4.48 17.51
CA PHE A 10 -0.32 4.20 17.76
C PHE A 10 -0.10 2.75 18.22
N GLN A 11 -0.95 2.24 19.08
CA GLN A 11 -0.94 0.84 19.50
C GLN A 11 -1.22 -0.10 18.32
N ILE A 12 -2.18 0.24 17.47
CA ILE A 12 -2.45 -0.48 16.22
C ILE A 12 -1.20 -0.50 15.34
N LEU A 13 -0.53 0.65 15.13
CA LEU A 13 0.69 0.76 14.34
C LEU A 13 1.78 -0.17 14.92
N PHE A 14 1.99 -0.15 16.23
CA PHE A 14 3.00 -0.93 16.92
C PHE A 14 2.78 -2.44 16.74
N TYR A 15 1.65 -2.98 17.20
CA TYR A 15 1.38 -4.42 17.15
C TYR A 15 1.26 -4.96 15.72
N ARG A 16 0.61 -4.22 14.83
CA ARG A 16 0.51 -4.57 13.41
C ARG A 16 1.89 -4.67 12.75
N SER A 17 2.80 -3.77 13.10
CA SER A 17 4.14 -3.76 12.52
C SER A 17 5.03 -4.85 13.08
N ILE A 18 4.80 -5.34 14.30
CA ILE A 18 5.48 -6.52 14.84
C ILE A 18 5.17 -7.75 13.98
N SER A 19 3.90 -8.02 13.73
CA SER A 19 3.50 -9.19 12.93
C SER A 19 3.93 -9.07 11.47
N LEU A 20 3.84 -7.87 10.86
CA LEU A 20 4.40 -7.59 9.54
C LEU A 20 5.90 -7.91 9.48
N THR A 21 6.67 -7.41 10.43
CA THR A 21 8.13 -7.61 10.48
C THR A 21 8.47 -9.08 10.61
N LEU A 22 7.77 -9.80 11.48
CA LEU A 22 7.96 -11.23 11.68
C LEU A 22 7.64 -12.04 10.42
N ILE A 23 6.49 -11.79 9.78
CA ILE A 23 6.10 -12.54 8.58
C ILE A 23 7.06 -12.25 7.41
N VAL A 24 7.48 -11.00 7.23
CA VAL A 24 8.45 -10.64 6.19
C VAL A 24 9.79 -11.30 6.46
N LEU A 25 10.26 -11.34 7.71
CA LEU A 25 11.50 -12.05 8.08
C LEU A 25 11.40 -13.55 7.77
N VAL A 26 10.29 -14.20 8.11
CA VAL A 26 10.05 -15.61 7.79
C VAL A 26 10.08 -15.83 6.28
N VAL A 27 9.39 -14.98 5.51
CA VAL A 27 9.37 -15.05 4.03
C VAL A 27 10.79 -14.91 3.46
N ILE A 28 11.59 -13.97 3.97
CA ILE A 28 12.98 -13.77 3.55
C ILE A 28 13.81 -15.02 3.83
N CYS A 29 13.73 -15.55 5.06
CA CYS A 29 14.50 -16.74 5.48
C CYS A 29 14.15 -17.95 4.61
N ILE A 30 12.89 -18.18 4.31
CA ILE A 30 12.42 -19.28 3.45
C ILE A 30 12.93 -19.10 2.02
N ARG A 31 12.76 -17.89 1.43
CA ARG A 31 13.11 -17.62 0.02
C ARG A 31 14.61 -17.62 -0.21
N ARG A 32 15.38 -17.00 0.66
CA ARG A 32 16.85 -16.88 0.53
C ARG A 32 17.60 -18.07 1.10
N LYS A 33 16.94 -18.97 1.84
CA LYS A 33 17.57 -20.09 2.58
C LYS A 33 18.76 -19.62 3.44
N THR A 34 18.65 -18.42 4.01
CA THR A 34 19.72 -17.76 4.78
C THR A 34 19.29 -17.56 6.22
N ASN A 35 20.28 -17.53 7.12
CA ASN A 35 20.04 -17.22 8.52
C ASN A 35 19.67 -15.74 8.70
N PRO A 36 18.82 -15.38 9.69
CA PRO A 36 18.45 -13.99 9.97
C PRO A 36 19.66 -13.06 10.12
N LEU A 37 20.74 -13.53 10.78
CA LEU A 37 21.97 -12.75 10.99
C LEU A 37 22.68 -12.38 9.68
N THR A 38 22.66 -13.25 8.69
CA THR A 38 23.23 -12.99 7.36
C THR A 38 22.38 -11.98 6.59
N PHE A 39 21.07 -12.04 6.76
CA PHE A 39 20.15 -11.08 6.19
C PHE A 39 20.37 -9.66 6.73
N PHE A 40 20.52 -9.47 8.06
CA PHE A 40 20.79 -8.16 8.64
C PHE A 40 22.03 -7.49 8.08
N LYS A 41 23.07 -8.26 7.76
CA LYS A 41 24.29 -7.74 7.11
C LYS A 41 24.11 -7.35 5.64
N SER A 42 23.04 -7.80 5.00
CA SER A 42 22.74 -7.51 3.59
C SER A 42 21.90 -6.25 3.38
N ILE A 43 21.42 -5.63 4.45
CA ILE A 43 20.64 -4.40 4.43
C ILE A 43 21.53 -3.25 3.97
N ASP A 44 21.09 -2.53 2.97
CA ASP A 44 21.80 -1.38 2.41
C ASP A 44 21.00 -0.06 2.55
N GLN A 45 21.59 1.03 2.05
CA GLN A 45 20.99 2.36 2.13
C GLN A 45 19.63 2.44 1.39
N HIS A 46 19.44 1.67 0.31
CA HIS A 46 18.18 1.64 -0.42
C HIS A 46 17.09 0.96 0.41
N ASP A 47 17.42 -0.10 1.13
CA ASP A 47 16.47 -0.78 2.03
C ASP A 47 16.05 0.15 3.18
N LEU A 48 16.99 0.94 3.72
CA LEU A 48 16.70 1.94 4.76
C LEU A 48 15.80 3.06 4.23
N LEU A 49 16.12 3.62 3.07
CA LEU A 49 15.32 4.68 2.45
C LEU A 49 13.91 4.20 2.10
N MET A 50 13.81 3.03 1.48
CA MET A 50 12.53 2.40 1.17
C MET A 50 11.71 2.15 2.44
N GLY A 51 12.36 1.59 3.46
CA GLY A 51 11.74 1.32 4.76
C GLY A 51 11.23 2.58 5.44
N GLY A 52 12.01 3.66 5.41
CA GLY A 52 11.61 4.96 5.97
C GLY A 52 10.37 5.55 5.28
N TRP A 53 10.33 5.56 3.95
CA TRP A 53 9.19 6.05 3.21
C TRP A 53 7.93 5.19 3.41
N LEU A 54 8.09 3.87 3.45
CA LEU A 54 6.97 2.97 3.69
C LEU A 54 6.45 3.07 5.14
N ALA A 55 7.32 3.24 6.14
CA ALA A 55 6.92 3.48 7.52
C ALA A 55 6.15 4.80 7.67
N ALA A 56 6.61 5.87 7.00
CA ALA A 56 5.91 7.14 6.94
C ALA A 56 4.52 7.00 6.29
N ALA A 57 4.43 6.22 5.20
CA ALA A 57 3.15 5.91 4.57
C ALA A 57 2.20 5.17 5.51
N PHE A 58 2.65 4.16 6.23
CA PHE A 58 1.83 3.41 7.18
C PHE A 58 1.34 4.28 8.34
N THR A 59 2.23 5.09 8.89
CA THR A 59 1.88 6.00 9.99
C THR A 59 0.83 7.00 9.55
N THR A 60 1.07 7.71 8.46
CA THR A 60 0.14 8.72 7.95
C THR A 60 -1.18 8.13 7.48
N TYR A 61 -1.18 6.88 6.97
CA TYR A 61 -2.40 6.15 6.64
C TYR A 61 -3.30 5.90 7.85
N ILE A 62 -2.71 5.49 8.98
CA ILE A 62 -3.49 5.27 10.21
C ILE A 62 -4.11 6.58 10.68
N PHE A 63 -3.34 7.67 10.71
CA PHE A 63 -3.89 8.98 11.06
C PHE A 63 -4.96 9.45 10.09
N ALA A 64 -4.81 9.19 8.80
CA ALA A 64 -5.83 9.47 7.81
C ALA A 64 -7.14 8.76 8.14
N MET A 65 -7.06 7.47 8.47
CA MET A 65 -8.22 6.64 8.83
C MET A 65 -8.88 7.03 10.15
N LEU A 66 -8.13 7.60 11.08
CA LEU A 66 -8.64 8.07 12.37
C LEU A 66 -9.24 9.48 12.28
N LEU A 67 -8.64 10.36 11.47
CA LEU A 67 -8.96 11.78 11.39
C LEU A 67 -9.83 12.14 10.17
N SER A 68 -10.16 11.18 9.31
CA SER A 68 -11.03 11.37 8.14
C SER A 68 -11.97 10.18 7.98
N SER A 69 -12.92 10.28 7.06
CA SER A 69 -13.73 9.11 6.69
C SER A 69 -12.89 8.11 5.91
N VAL A 70 -13.23 6.82 6.06
CA VAL A 70 -12.60 5.74 5.27
C VAL A 70 -12.72 6.05 3.77
N ALA A 71 -13.88 6.55 3.38
CA ALA A 71 -14.19 6.94 2.01
C ALA A 71 -13.25 8.02 1.48
N SER A 72 -13.10 9.15 2.19
CA SER A 72 -12.20 10.23 1.78
C SER A 72 -10.73 9.77 1.74
N THR A 73 -10.32 8.96 2.72
CA THR A 73 -8.96 8.41 2.77
C THR A 73 -8.66 7.56 1.54
N LEU A 74 -9.54 6.61 1.20
CA LEU A 74 -9.38 5.75 0.02
C LEU A 74 -9.37 6.55 -1.27
N LEU A 75 -10.28 7.56 -1.41
CA LEU A 75 -10.31 8.42 -2.59
C LEU A 75 -8.98 9.16 -2.79
N ILE A 76 -8.43 9.74 -1.73
CA ILE A 76 -7.17 10.49 -1.83
C ILE A 76 -6.00 9.56 -2.17
N ILE A 77 -5.97 8.34 -1.61
CA ILE A 77 -4.91 7.36 -1.89
C ILE A 77 -4.92 6.90 -3.35
N THR A 78 -6.05 6.97 -4.06
CA THR A 78 -6.11 6.64 -5.50
C THR A 78 -5.25 7.57 -6.37
N VAL A 79 -4.76 8.67 -5.84
CA VAL A 79 -3.78 9.54 -6.51
C VAL A 79 -2.38 8.92 -6.55
N ALA A 80 -2.07 7.93 -5.70
CA ALA A 80 -0.75 7.30 -5.62
C ALA A 80 -0.19 6.80 -6.96
N PRO A 81 -0.96 6.16 -7.87
CA PRO A 81 -0.46 5.77 -9.20
C PRO A 81 0.07 6.94 -10.04
N PHE A 82 -0.64 8.08 -10.00
CA PHE A 82 -0.20 9.28 -10.72
C PHE A 82 1.12 9.81 -10.14
N LEU A 83 1.20 9.91 -8.81
CA LEU A 83 2.41 10.33 -8.13
C LEU A 83 3.58 9.39 -8.44
N ALA A 84 3.37 8.08 -8.38
CA ALA A 84 4.39 7.09 -8.70
C ALA A 84 4.88 7.21 -10.15
N ALA A 85 3.97 7.39 -11.11
CA ALA A 85 4.30 7.55 -12.51
C ALA A 85 5.11 8.84 -12.76
N VAL A 86 4.70 9.97 -12.18
CA VAL A 86 5.38 11.27 -12.33
C VAL A 86 6.76 11.23 -11.67
N ILE A 87 6.86 10.68 -10.45
CA ILE A 87 8.14 10.57 -9.72
C ILE A 87 9.10 9.62 -10.44
N ALA A 88 8.61 8.47 -10.94
CA ALA A 88 9.42 7.52 -11.70
C ALA A 88 9.95 8.14 -13.00
N TRP A 89 9.10 8.86 -13.72
CA TRP A 89 9.53 9.61 -14.91
C TRP A 89 10.61 10.63 -14.59
N ARG A 90 10.42 11.42 -13.55
CA ARG A 90 11.34 12.51 -13.20
C ARG A 90 12.65 12.03 -12.57
N TRP A 91 12.60 10.94 -11.81
CA TRP A 91 13.75 10.48 -10.99
C TRP A 91 14.57 9.37 -11.64
N ILE A 92 13.89 8.44 -12.34
CA ILE A 92 14.54 7.28 -12.95
C ILE A 92 14.52 7.36 -14.49
N GLY A 93 13.81 8.34 -15.07
CA GLY A 93 13.62 8.45 -16.51
C GLY A 93 12.70 7.39 -17.09
N GLU A 94 11.91 6.72 -16.25
CA GLU A 94 10.98 5.68 -16.65
C GLU A 94 9.72 6.33 -17.21
N ILE A 95 9.62 6.42 -18.54
CA ILE A 95 8.49 7.06 -19.21
C ILE A 95 7.31 6.10 -19.14
N PRO A 96 6.19 6.47 -18.46
CA PRO A 96 4.98 5.66 -18.45
C PRO A 96 4.46 5.49 -19.89
N ARG A 97 3.93 4.30 -20.20
CA ARG A 97 3.32 4.08 -21.49
C ARG A 97 2.13 5.00 -21.68
N LEU A 98 1.88 5.45 -22.92
CA LEU A 98 0.78 6.36 -23.21
C LEU A 98 -0.58 5.82 -22.72
N VAL A 99 -0.76 4.51 -22.76
CA VAL A 99 -1.97 3.82 -22.29
C VAL A 99 -2.13 3.85 -20.76
N THR A 100 -1.03 4.00 -20.02
CA THR A 100 -1.06 4.04 -18.54
C THR A 100 -1.83 5.25 -18.02
N TRP A 101 -1.68 6.41 -18.66
CA TRP A 101 -2.33 7.65 -18.23
C TRP A 101 -3.88 7.60 -18.31
N PRO A 102 -4.49 7.26 -19.45
CA PRO A 102 -5.94 7.15 -19.51
C PRO A 102 -6.49 6.04 -18.60
N THR A 103 -5.76 4.92 -18.47
CA THR A 103 -6.16 3.85 -17.54
C THR A 103 -6.18 4.31 -16.10
N MET A 104 -5.15 5.02 -15.65
CA MET A 104 -5.09 5.60 -14.30
C MET A 104 -6.24 6.58 -14.08
N THR A 105 -6.51 7.45 -15.06
CA THR A 105 -7.60 8.44 -14.96
C THR A 105 -8.96 7.75 -14.84
N VAL A 106 -9.23 6.76 -15.67
CA VAL A 106 -10.50 6.00 -15.64
C VAL A 106 -10.63 5.20 -14.34
N ALA A 107 -9.56 4.52 -13.91
CA ALA A 107 -9.56 3.76 -12.67
C ALA A 107 -9.79 4.65 -11.44
N THR A 108 -9.10 5.80 -11.37
CA THR A 108 -9.28 6.78 -10.27
C THR A 108 -10.69 7.37 -10.28
N PHE A 109 -11.26 7.64 -11.45
CA PHE A 109 -12.64 8.09 -11.57
C PHE A 109 -13.61 7.01 -11.06
N GLY A 110 -13.40 5.74 -11.43
CA GLY A 110 -14.20 4.61 -10.93
C GLY A 110 -14.17 4.50 -9.40
N VAL A 111 -12.96 4.56 -8.79
CA VAL A 111 -12.84 4.58 -7.34
C VAL A 111 -13.47 5.83 -6.73
N GLY A 112 -13.35 6.98 -7.38
CA GLY A 112 -14.02 8.23 -6.97
C GLY A 112 -15.54 8.09 -6.90
N LEU A 113 -16.16 7.39 -7.87
CA LEU A 113 -17.60 7.09 -7.85
C LEU A 113 -17.96 6.16 -6.68
N MET A 114 -17.15 5.13 -6.39
CA MET A 114 -17.40 4.20 -5.27
C MET A 114 -17.48 4.93 -3.93
N VAL A 115 -16.71 6.00 -3.79
CA VAL A 115 -16.50 6.68 -2.52
C VAL A 115 -17.35 7.96 -2.38
N TYR A 116 -17.93 8.41 -3.50
CA TYR A 116 -18.69 9.68 -3.58
C TYR A 116 -19.82 9.77 -2.54
N ASP A 117 -20.53 8.67 -2.30
CA ASP A 117 -21.70 8.61 -1.42
C ASP A 117 -21.35 8.74 0.08
N GLY A 118 -20.10 8.39 0.46
CA GLY A 118 -19.64 8.41 1.85
C GLY A 118 -18.63 9.51 2.19
N ALA A 119 -18.20 10.31 1.20
CA ALA A 119 -17.12 11.25 1.39
C ALA A 119 -17.56 12.49 2.20
N ASN A 120 -17.23 12.51 3.47
CA ASN A 120 -17.35 13.70 4.30
C ASN A 120 -16.09 14.56 4.16
N LEU A 121 -16.13 15.55 3.26
CA LEU A 121 -15.00 16.42 2.91
C LEU A 121 -14.59 17.40 4.02
N GLY A 122 -15.22 17.34 5.21
CA GLY A 122 -14.95 18.24 6.33
C GLY A 122 -13.66 17.94 7.13
N TYR A 123 -13.00 16.81 6.93
CA TYR A 123 -11.85 16.36 7.71
C TYR A 123 -10.50 16.76 7.08
N SER A 124 -10.11 18.03 7.17
CA SER A 124 -8.92 18.57 6.49
C SER A 124 -7.61 17.90 6.90
N LEU A 125 -7.36 17.68 8.20
CA LEU A 125 -6.12 17.06 8.69
C LEU A 125 -5.99 15.60 8.24
N GLY A 126 -7.06 14.81 8.34
CA GLY A 126 -7.06 13.43 7.87
C GLY A 126 -6.84 13.33 6.36
N ASN A 127 -7.41 14.24 5.57
CA ASN A 127 -7.21 14.31 4.12
C ASN A 127 -5.77 14.67 3.75
N ILE A 128 -5.11 15.57 4.51
CA ILE A 128 -3.69 15.86 4.34
C ILE A 128 -2.85 14.62 4.67
N CYS A 129 -3.14 13.92 5.77
CA CYS A 129 -2.47 12.67 6.12
C CYS A 129 -2.63 11.60 5.03
N ALA A 130 -3.82 11.47 4.43
CA ALA A 130 -4.06 10.56 3.31
C ALA A 130 -3.21 10.90 2.09
N PHE A 131 -3.10 12.19 1.74
CA PHE A 131 -2.26 12.64 0.62
C PHE A 131 -0.77 12.40 0.89
N ILE A 132 -0.30 12.68 2.11
CA ILE A 132 1.09 12.40 2.51
C ILE A 132 1.35 10.88 2.44
N SER A 133 0.41 10.05 2.88
CA SER A 133 0.50 8.60 2.78
C SER A 133 0.64 8.14 1.33
N ALA A 134 -0.22 8.65 0.43
CA ALA A 134 -0.16 8.37 -1.00
C ALA A 134 1.19 8.78 -1.61
N PHE A 135 1.69 9.95 -1.24
CA PHE A 135 2.99 10.44 -1.71
C PHE A 135 4.14 9.56 -1.20
N CYS A 136 4.19 9.27 0.10
CA CYS A 136 5.22 8.41 0.69
C CYS A 136 5.22 7.00 0.07
N PHE A 137 4.04 6.44 -0.15
CA PHE A 137 3.89 5.15 -0.81
C PHE A 137 4.40 5.18 -2.26
N ALA A 138 4.06 6.23 -3.01
CA ALA A 138 4.55 6.43 -4.37
C ALA A 138 6.08 6.55 -4.43
N VAL A 139 6.67 7.35 -3.52
CA VAL A 139 8.14 7.47 -3.42
C VAL A 139 8.78 6.12 -3.07
N MET A 140 8.20 5.37 -2.13
CA MET A 140 8.67 4.04 -1.76
C MET A 140 8.73 3.11 -2.97
N LEU A 141 7.66 3.05 -3.80
CA LEU A 141 7.64 2.24 -5.02
C LEU A 141 8.75 2.63 -5.99
N VAL A 142 9.00 3.94 -6.16
CA VAL A 142 10.05 4.44 -7.04
C VAL A 142 11.44 4.14 -6.49
N VAL A 143 11.66 4.26 -5.17
CA VAL A 143 12.92 3.88 -4.52
C VAL A 143 13.17 2.38 -4.67
N ALA A 144 12.15 1.54 -4.44
CA ALA A 144 12.22 0.09 -4.66
C ALA A 144 12.63 -0.23 -6.11
N ARG A 145 12.01 0.42 -7.08
CA ARG A 145 12.33 0.26 -8.50
C ARG A 145 13.75 0.72 -8.84
N ARG A 146 14.18 1.86 -8.29
CA ARG A 146 15.51 2.42 -8.51
C ARG A 146 16.62 1.52 -7.99
N SER A 147 16.39 0.76 -6.94
CA SER A 147 17.40 -0.13 -6.34
C SER A 147 17.85 -1.23 -7.31
N ARG A 148 17.07 -1.51 -8.37
CA ARG A 148 17.30 -2.58 -9.35
C ARG A 148 17.45 -3.98 -8.70
N LYS A 149 17.14 -4.11 -7.43
CA LYS A 149 17.14 -5.40 -6.75
C LYS A 149 15.90 -6.18 -7.16
N ILE A 150 16.07 -7.46 -7.44
CA ILE A 150 14.95 -8.38 -7.66
C ILE A 150 14.20 -8.62 -6.35
N ASP A 151 14.93 -8.60 -5.23
CA ASP A 151 14.38 -8.84 -3.90
C ASP A 151 14.51 -7.57 -3.06
N VAL A 152 13.43 -6.83 -2.92
CA VAL A 152 13.31 -5.59 -2.14
C VAL A 152 12.62 -5.82 -0.79
N LEU A 153 12.50 -7.07 -0.34
CA LEU A 153 11.90 -7.41 0.96
C LEU A 153 12.69 -6.82 2.15
N GLY A 154 13.99 -6.52 1.96
CA GLY A 154 14.80 -5.82 2.96
C GLY A 154 14.22 -4.47 3.36
N GLY A 155 13.78 -3.68 2.39
CA GLY A 155 13.11 -2.40 2.64
C GLY A 155 11.76 -2.58 3.33
N THR A 156 10.99 -3.61 2.96
CA THR A 156 9.72 -3.93 3.65
C THR A 156 9.94 -4.32 5.12
N PHE A 157 10.98 -5.12 5.38
CA PHE A 157 11.39 -5.46 6.74
C PHE A 157 11.75 -4.21 7.55
N MET A 158 12.58 -3.32 6.98
CA MET A 158 12.97 -2.06 7.63
C MET A 158 11.77 -1.14 7.88
N ALA A 159 10.78 -1.14 6.99
CA ALA A 159 9.53 -0.41 7.23
C ALA A 159 8.80 -0.90 8.48
N GLY A 160 8.72 -2.21 8.66
CA GLY A 160 8.17 -2.80 9.88
C GLY A 160 8.94 -2.37 11.13
N VAL A 161 10.27 -2.45 11.10
CA VAL A 161 11.14 -2.02 12.23
C VAL A 161 10.92 -0.53 12.55
N PHE A 162 10.94 0.35 11.55
CA PHE A 162 10.70 1.78 11.77
C PHE A 162 9.29 2.07 12.29
N SER A 163 8.29 1.34 11.80
CA SER A 163 6.93 1.49 12.29
C SER A 163 6.74 0.98 13.72
N ILE A 164 7.46 -0.07 14.14
CA ILE A 164 7.50 -0.52 15.55
C ILE A 164 8.10 0.58 16.43
N LEU A 165 9.23 1.14 16.02
CA LEU A 165 9.89 2.19 16.80
C LEU A 165 9.02 3.44 16.89
N LEU A 166 8.45 3.90 15.77
CA LEU A 166 7.55 5.05 15.75
C LEU A 166 6.28 4.79 16.56
N GLY A 167 5.60 3.66 16.31
CA GLY A 167 4.36 3.32 16.99
C GLY A 167 4.57 3.12 18.50
N GLY A 168 5.62 2.39 18.89
CA GLY A 168 5.94 2.16 20.30
C GLY A 168 6.32 3.46 21.04
N PHE A 169 7.19 4.28 20.44
CA PHE A 169 7.59 5.55 21.02
C PHE A 169 6.43 6.54 21.17
N THR A 170 5.61 6.64 20.13
CA THR A 170 4.45 7.56 20.16
C THR A 170 3.36 7.04 21.09
N ALA A 171 3.08 5.73 21.15
CA ALA A 171 2.12 5.18 22.11
C ALA A 171 2.56 5.43 23.55
N LEU A 172 3.83 5.25 23.88
CA LEU A 172 4.34 5.52 25.24
C LEU A 172 4.24 6.99 25.63
N ILE A 173 4.39 7.94 24.67
CA ILE A 173 4.32 9.37 24.96
C ILE A 173 2.87 9.85 25.05
N PHE A 174 2.00 9.43 24.13
CA PHE A 174 0.66 10.00 23.98
C PHE A 174 -0.43 9.16 24.67
N ASP A 175 -0.29 7.84 24.67
CA ASP A 175 -1.27 6.92 25.24
C ASP A 175 -0.86 6.46 26.67
N GLY A 176 0.42 6.62 27.05
CA GLY A 176 0.95 6.29 28.37
C GLY A 176 1.35 4.83 28.54
N ASP A 177 0.80 3.91 27.77
CA ASP A 177 1.14 2.49 27.81
C ASP A 177 0.93 1.78 26.45
N LEU A 178 1.29 0.51 26.41
CA LEU A 178 1.09 -0.37 25.27
C LEU A 178 0.02 -1.44 25.53
N ALA A 179 -0.62 -1.41 26.70
CA ALA A 179 -1.58 -2.43 27.10
C ALA A 179 -2.90 -2.27 26.32
N ILE A 180 -3.32 -3.34 25.67
CA ILE A 180 -4.60 -3.44 24.97
C ILE A 180 -5.23 -4.79 25.27
N SER A 181 -6.52 -4.95 24.96
CA SER A 181 -7.23 -6.21 25.12
C SER A 181 -6.56 -7.36 24.35
N HIS A 182 -6.58 -8.57 24.92
CA HIS A 182 -6.02 -9.75 24.26
C HIS A 182 -6.72 -10.06 22.94
N SER A 183 -8.02 -9.79 22.83
CA SER A 183 -8.78 -9.91 21.58
C SER A 183 -8.25 -8.97 20.51
N ASP A 184 -8.00 -7.71 20.87
CA ASP A 184 -7.48 -6.69 19.95
C ASP A 184 -6.07 -7.03 19.48
N ILE A 185 -5.19 -7.50 20.37
CA ILE A 185 -3.85 -7.96 20.00
C ILE A 185 -3.93 -9.03 18.90
N LEU A 186 -4.76 -10.06 19.09
CA LEU A 186 -4.88 -11.15 18.13
C LEU A 186 -5.39 -10.65 16.76
N ILE A 187 -6.41 -9.80 16.77
CA ILE A 187 -6.95 -9.21 15.54
C ILE A 187 -5.90 -8.36 14.82
N ILE A 188 -5.20 -7.49 15.55
CA ILE A 188 -4.18 -6.61 14.97
C ILE A 188 -3.00 -7.40 14.43
N LEU A 189 -2.51 -8.42 15.16
CA LEU A 189 -1.44 -9.30 14.71
C LEU A 189 -1.83 -10.07 13.45
N PHE A 190 -3.07 -10.58 13.38
CA PHE A 190 -3.59 -11.24 12.19
C PHE A 190 -3.65 -10.28 10.99
N MET A 191 -4.19 -9.08 11.20
CA MET A 191 -4.23 -8.04 10.17
C MET A 191 -2.82 -7.68 9.67
N GLY A 192 -1.86 -7.51 10.57
CA GLY A 192 -0.49 -7.17 10.19
C GLY A 192 0.21 -8.26 9.39
N ALA A 193 0.03 -9.52 9.79
CA ALA A 193 0.66 -10.65 9.13
C ALA A 193 0.05 -10.93 7.74
N PHE A 194 -1.26 -11.12 7.69
CA PHE A 194 -1.92 -11.65 6.50
C PHE A 194 -2.35 -10.56 5.51
N THR A 195 -2.95 -9.48 5.98
CA THR A 195 -3.47 -8.47 5.05
C THR A 195 -2.36 -7.55 4.54
N ILE A 196 -1.47 -7.09 5.43
CA ILE A 196 -0.43 -6.14 5.06
C ILE A 196 0.90 -6.83 4.77
N GLY A 197 1.34 -7.76 5.63
CA GLY A 197 2.64 -8.41 5.50
C GLY A 197 2.81 -9.14 4.17
N ILE A 198 1.88 -10.00 3.83
CA ILE A 198 1.91 -10.73 2.55
C ILE A 198 1.63 -9.78 1.39
N GLY A 199 0.61 -8.91 1.50
CA GLY A 199 0.24 -7.97 0.45
C GLY A 199 1.38 -7.04 0.05
N ILE A 200 1.98 -6.35 1.01
CA ILE A 200 3.07 -5.42 0.73
C ILE A 200 4.35 -6.12 0.25
N ALA A 201 4.62 -7.36 0.72
CA ALA A 201 5.73 -8.15 0.24
C ALA A 201 5.56 -8.52 -1.25
N LEU A 202 4.34 -8.81 -1.70
CA LEU A 202 4.02 -9.06 -3.11
C LEU A 202 4.15 -7.78 -3.94
N VAL A 203 3.58 -6.66 -3.47
CA VAL A 203 3.65 -5.35 -4.14
C VAL A 203 5.10 -4.92 -4.32
N THR A 204 5.89 -4.92 -3.25
CA THR A 204 7.29 -4.48 -3.30
C THR A 204 8.15 -5.40 -4.15
N THR A 205 7.91 -6.71 -4.14
CA THR A 205 8.57 -7.64 -5.06
C THR A 205 8.21 -7.34 -6.51
N GLY A 206 6.94 -7.01 -6.79
CA GLY A 206 6.46 -6.63 -8.12
C GLY A 206 7.21 -5.46 -8.75
N THR A 207 7.68 -4.48 -7.94
CA THR A 207 8.44 -3.33 -8.41
C THR A 207 9.79 -3.71 -9.06
N GLY A 208 10.31 -4.90 -8.78
CA GLY A 208 11.49 -5.43 -9.44
C GLY A 208 11.26 -5.82 -10.91
N TYR A 209 10.02 -6.12 -11.28
CA TYR A 209 9.64 -6.69 -12.58
C TYR A 209 8.91 -5.71 -13.49
N ILE A 210 8.10 -4.82 -12.92
CA ILE A 210 7.26 -3.88 -13.66
C ILE A 210 7.45 -2.44 -13.16
N PRO A 211 7.14 -1.42 -14.00
CA PRO A 211 7.25 -0.01 -13.62
C PRO A 211 6.45 0.33 -12.36
N ALA A 212 6.97 1.28 -11.56
CA ALA A 212 6.35 1.66 -10.30
C ALA A 212 4.90 2.18 -10.46
N GLY A 213 4.62 2.93 -11.53
CA GLY A 213 3.26 3.39 -11.85
C GLY A 213 2.30 2.24 -12.17
N GLU A 214 2.78 1.19 -12.84
CA GLU A 214 1.97 0.02 -13.16
C GLU A 214 1.70 -0.84 -11.93
N VAL A 215 2.69 -1.01 -11.04
CA VAL A 215 2.49 -1.68 -9.73
C VAL A 215 1.41 -0.94 -8.93
N SER A 216 1.54 0.37 -8.84
CA SER A 216 0.60 1.23 -8.12
C SER A 216 -0.81 1.18 -8.72
N LEU A 217 -0.94 1.07 -10.05
CA LEU A 217 -2.22 0.87 -10.71
C LEU A 217 -2.88 -0.46 -10.30
N LEU A 218 -2.10 -1.55 -10.23
CA LEU A 218 -2.61 -2.84 -9.79
C LEU A 218 -3.09 -2.83 -8.34
N VAL A 219 -2.48 -2.03 -7.47
CA VAL A 219 -2.91 -1.85 -6.06
C VAL A 219 -4.32 -1.24 -5.98
N LEU A 220 -4.80 -0.49 -7.01
CA LEU A 220 -6.17 0.01 -7.03
C LEU A 220 -7.24 -1.09 -7.00
N ILE A 221 -6.89 -2.32 -7.38
CA ILE A 221 -7.79 -3.48 -7.25
C ILE A 221 -8.21 -3.67 -5.78
N GLU A 222 -7.32 -3.37 -4.83
CA GLU A 222 -7.64 -3.43 -3.40
C GLU A 222 -8.82 -2.51 -3.05
N SER A 223 -8.87 -1.31 -3.63
CA SER A 223 -9.98 -0.37 -3.39
C SER A 223 -11.32 -0.89 -3.88
N VAL A 224 -11.32 -1.75 -4.91
CA VAL A 224 -12.54 -2.40 -5.41
C VAL A 224 -12.93 -3.60 -4.56
N LEU A 225 -11.95 -4.38 -4.11
CA LEU A 225 -12.19 -5.55 -3.26
C LEU A 225 -12.53 -5.16 -1.83
N GLY A 226 -12.10 -3.97 -1.38
CA GLY A 226 -12.32 -3.47 -0.02
C GLY A 226 -13.79 -3.53 0.43
N PRO A 227 -14.77 -3.04 -0.32
CA PRO A 227 -16.18 -3.08 0.02
C PRO A 227 -16.80 -4.49 0.03
N ILE A 228 -16.21 -5.45 -0.70
CA ILE A 228 -16.72 -6.82 -0.79
C ILE A 228 -16.64 -7.56 0.56
N TRP A 229 -15.56 -7.32 1.32
CA TRP A 229 -15.38 -7.98 2.62
C TRP A 229 -16.43 -7.58 3.65
N PRO A 230 -16.73 -6.27 3.88
CA PRO A 230 -17.84 -5.86 4.74
C PRO A 230 -19.19 -6.42 4.27
N TRP A 231 -19.44 -6.46 2.96
CA TRP A 231 -20.65 -7.04 2.41
C TRP A 231 -20.81 -8.52 2.78
N VAL A 232 -19.76 -9.33 2.57
CA VAL A 232 -19.82 -10.79 2.82
C VAL A 232 -19.85 -11.13 4.31
N PHE A 233 -19.06 -10.43 5.15
CA PHE A 233 -18.88 -10.80 6.56
C PHE A 233 -19.72 -9.98 7.53
N LEU A 234 -20.05 -8.74 7.19
CA LEU A 234 -20.82 -7.83 8.05
C LEU A 234 -22.25 -7.58 7.54
N GLY A 235 -22.59 -8.11 6.35
CA GLY A 235 -23.91 -7.88 5.73
C GLY A 235 -24.15 -6.43 5.29
N GLU A 236 -23.10 -5.62 5.18
CA GLU A 236 -23.23 -4.23 4.71
C GLU A 236 -23.63 -4.24 3.21
N PRO A 237 -24.70 -3.53 2.80
CA PRO A 237 -25.13 -3.53 1.42
C PRO A 237 -24.12 -2.81 0.54
N ILE A 238 -23.81 -3.37 -0.64
CA ILE A 238 -23.02 -2.68 -1.67
C ILE A 238 -23.93 -1.64 -2.31
N THR A 239 -23.45 -0.39 -2.37
CA THR A 239 -24.19 0.69 -3.01
C THR A 239 -24.09 0.62 -4.54
N ASN A 240 -25.05 1.24 -5.24
CA ASN A 240 -24.99 1.31 -6.71
C ASN A 240 -23.72 2.03 -7.20
N TYR A 241 -23.25 3.04 -6.46
CA TYR A 241 -22.01 3.75 -6.78
C TYR A 241 -20.78 2.87 -6.64
N GLU A 242 -20.72 2.03 -5.58
CA GLU A 242 -19.65 1.05 -5.39
C GLU A 242 -19.63 0.01 -6.52
N LEU A 243 -20.82 -0.47 -6.93
CA LEU A 243 -20.92 -1.46 -8.00
C LEU A 243 -20.49 -0.89 -9.36
N VAL A 244 -20.97 0.30 -9.71
CA VAL A 244 -20.61 0.97 -10.98
C VAL A 244 -19.13 1.36 -10.98
N GLY A 245 -18.66 2.04 -9.94
CA GLY A 245 -17.26 2.48 -9.83
C GLY A 245 -16.28 1.30 -9.80
N GLY A 246 -16.61 0.23 -9.07
CA GLY A 246 -15.83 -1.00 -9.03
C GLY A 246 -15.73 -1.67 -10.40
N THR A 247 -16.85 -1.76 -11.11
CA THR A 247 -16.87 -2.32 -12.47
C THR A 247 -15.99 -1.51 -13.43
N ILE A 248 -16.09 -0.18 -13.40
CA ILE A 248 -15.26 0.73 -14.23
C ILE A 248 -13.77 0.49 -13.92
N THR A 249 -13.40 0.46 -12.64
CA THR A 249 -12.00 0.27 -12.21
C THR A 249 -11.47 -1.10 -12.66
N LEU A 250 -12.22 -2.17 -12.45
CA LEU A 250 -11.82 -3.51 -12.87
C LEU A 250 -11.66 -3.61 -14.38
N LEU A 251 -12.60 -3.08 -15.17
CA LEU A 251 -12.51 -3.08 -16.62
C LEU A 251 -11.29 -2.27 -17.11
N ALA A 252 -11.00 -1.12 -16.50
CA ALA A 252 -9.82 -0.33 -16.84
C ALA A 252 -8.52 -1.09 -16.58
N VAL A 253 -8.38 -1.72 -15.41
CA VAL A 253 -7.18 -2.52 -15.05
C VAL A 253 -7.07 -3.77 -15.92
N MET A 254 -8.17 -4.47 -16.19
CA MET A 254 -8.18 -5.63 -17.10
C MET A 254 -7.76 -5.24 -18.51
N ALA A 255 -8.34 -4.17 -19.06
CA ALA A 255 -7.99 -3.67 -20.40
C ALA A 255 -6.50 -3.30 -20.49
N PHE A 256 -5.96 -2.65 -19.46
CA PHE A 256 -4.54 -2.35 -19.35
C PHE A 256 -3.69 -3.61 -19.35
N THR A 257 -4.03 -4.59 -18.52
CA THR A 257 -3.27 -5.85 -18.38
C THR A 257 -3.27 -6.64 -19.69
N VAL A 258 -4.41 -6.74 -20.38
CA VAL A 258 -4.51 -7.41 -21.68
C VAL A 258 -3.71 -6.66 -22.74
N TYR A 259 -3.80 -5.34 -22.79
CA TYR A 259 -3.03 -4.53 -23.73
C TYR A 259 -1.52 -4.67 -23.50
N ASP A 260 -1.06 -4.64 -22.26
CA ASP A 260 0.35 -4.79 -21.91
C ASP A 260 0.89 -6.15 -22.30
N ASN A 261 0.14 -7.21 -22.04
CA ASN A 261 0.52 -8.57 -22.40
C ASN A 261 0.64 -8.75 -23.92
N ASN A 262 -0.32 -8.21 -24.67
CA ASN A 262 -0.31 -8.27 -26.13
C ASN A 262 0.83 -7.43 -26.73
N SER A 263 1.21 -6.33 -26.11
CA SER A 263 2.33 -5.49 -26.59
C SER A 263 3.69 -6.12 -26.33
N LYS A 264 3.86 -6.91 -25.28
CA LYS A 264 5.08 -7.68 -24.99
C LYS A 264 5.26 -8.87 -25.94
N GLY A 265 4.17 -9.40 -26.50
CA GLY A 265 4.18 -10.51 -27.46
C GLY A 265 4.54 -10.11 -28.91
N ARG A 266 4.60 -8.80 -29.22
CA ARG A 266 5.05 -8.35 -30.56
C ARG A 266 6.58 -8.23 -30.58
N PRO A 267 7.32 -9.07 -31.38
CA PRO A 267 8.73 -8.84 -31.58
C PRO A 267 8.91 -7.45 -32.16
N MET A 268 9.81 -6.65 -31.57
CA MET A 268 10.19 -5.36 -32.15
C MET A 268 10.65 -5.65 -33.59
N SER A 269 9.87 -5.23 -34.56
CA SER A 269 10.32 -5.17 -35.94
C SER A 269 11.52 -4.24 -35.94
N LYS A 270 12.71 -4.81 -36.15
CA LYS A 270 13.94 -4.06 -36.42
C LYS A 270 13.61 -3.17 -37.60
N GLY A 271 13.34 -1.88 -37.32
CA GLY A 271 13.34 -0.86 -38.34
C GLY A 271 14.71 -0.83 -39.01
N LEU A 272 14.72 -1.12 -40.28
CA LEU A 272 15.81 -0.91 -41.23
C LEU A 272 16.20 0.55 -41.26
#